data_a4beaf145ebb5a98568eb518b52f4394
#
_entry.id   a4beaf145ebb5a98568eb518b52f4394
#
_cell.length_a   1.000
_cell.length_b   1.000
_cell.length_c   1.000
_cell.angle_alpha   90.00
_cell.angle_beta   90.00
_cell.angle_gamma   90.00
#
_symmetry.space_group_name_H-M   'P 1'
#
loop_
_entity.id
_entity.type
_entity.pdbx_description
1 polymer ?
#
loop_
_entity_poly.entity_id
_entity_poly.type
_entity_poly.pdbx_seq_one_letter_code
_entity_poly.pdbx_strand_id
1 'polypeptide(L)'
;MKKIQIIYRAFIILFIINACTDERSLDFLDAIPAPSNVSAVYTITQDNSGLVTITPTGEGASSFDIYFGDATPEPDNLVNIENGKNVQHTYTEGTYTINIVAYNAKGDTTEVSQELIVSFQAPQNLVVTIENDAAVSKRVNITATADFASMFEFHSGETGVTQPVGTANIGDTFSYQYAAPGIYSVKVIAKGGAIETTEYTVDFEVTEILAPLAPVAAPPAREASDVVSIFSDVYAGITLDELPTGWSSSGFEAITIGTDNVWKLTNLDFLGIVTNYANGIDVSSMEKLHIDYWVPEGTTNELLVKIVNTIDGGEDIESLGTTVGGSWQSIDLDMTGFDGGNLSNKNKITQILIDSEGTAGVVYVDNFYFYKAASGVVNQSVQDFEGTPPAFTDFGNIAPVEV
;
A
#
# COMPACT_ATOMS: atom_id res chain seq x y z
N MET A 1 50.37 -12.34 -53.09
CA MET A 1 48.90 -12.11 -52.96
C MET A 1 48.17 -13.32 -52.32
N LYS A 2 48.46 -14.58 -52.66
CA LYS A 2 47.75 -15.74 -52.07
C LYS A 2 47.94 -15.90 -50.53
N LYS A 3 49.11 -15.56 -49.93
CA LYS A 3 49.38 -15.66 -48.51
C LYS A 3 48.63 -14.60 -47.69
N ILE A 4 48.39 -13.40 -48.22
CA ILE A 4 47.65 -12.36 -47.55
C ILE A 4 46.15 -12.68 -47.48
N GLN A 5 45.59 -13.30 -48.52
CA GLN A 5 44.19 -13.74 -48.52
C GLN A 5 43.88 -14.87 -47.52
N ILE A 6 44.87 -15.74 -47.23
CA ILE A 6 44.71 -16.80 -46.23
C ILE A 6 44.72 -16.22 -44.83
N ILE A 7 45.56 -15.22 -44.56
CA ILE A 7 45.61 -14.53 -43.26
C ILE A 7 44.29 -13.73 -43.02
N TYR A 8 43.77 -13.09 -44.03
CA TYR A 8 42.47 -12.36 -43.92
C TYR A 8 41.28 -13.31 -43.68
N ARG A 9 41.27 -14.46 -44.34
CA ARG A 9 40.23 -15.50 -44.11
C ARG A 9 40.35 -16.15 -42.73
N ALA A 10 41.57 -16.36 -42.23
CA ALA A 10 41.80 -16.88 -40.87
C ALA A 10 41.38 -15.85 -39.80
N PHE A 11 41.62 -14.56 -40.04
CA PHE A 11 41.19 -13.48 -39.13
C PHE A 11 39.66 -13.28 -39.11
N ILE A 12 38.99 -13.46 -40.24
CA ILE A 12 37.51 -13.38 -40.31
C ILE A 12 36.89 -14.60 -39.61
N ILE A 13 37.47 -15.79 -39.73
CA ILE A 13 37.00 -17.00 -39.02
C ILE A 13 37.23 -16.89 -37.53
N LEU A 14 38.32 -16.25 -37.07
CA LEU A 14 38.59 -16.04 -35.65
C LEU A 14 37.65 -15.00 -35.01
N PHE A 15 37.17 -14.04 -35.79
CA PHE A 15 36.19 -13.05 -35.31
C PHE A 15 34.76 -13.59 -35.19
N ILE A 16 34.44 -14.65 -35.95
CA ILE A 16 33.09 -15.27 -35.87
C ILE A 16 32.98 -16.22 -34.65
N ILE A 17 34.10 -16.71 -34.11
CA ILE A 17 34.09 -17.64 -32.97
C ILE A 17 33.91 -16.89 -31.63
N ASN A 18 34.18 -15.58 -31.58
CA ASN A 18 33.95 -14.78 -30.35
C ASN A 18 32.58 -14.08 -30.30
N ALA A 19 31.67 -14.33 -31.25
CA ALA A 19 30.36 -13.67 -31.29
C ALA A 19 29.22 -14.49 -30.64
N CYS A 20 29.53 -15.63 -30.00
CA CYS A 20 28.51 -16.46 -29.36
C CYS A 20 29.03 -17.07 -28.04
N THR A 21 29.29 -16.22 -27.06
CA THR A 21 29.30 -16.62 -25.63
C THR A 21 28.72 -15.51 -24.78
N ASP A 22 27.54 -15.06 -25.16
CA ASP A 22 26.62 -14.49 -24.16
C ASP A 22 25.74 -15.67 -23.71
N GLU A 23 26.31 -16.53 -22.87
CA GLU A 23 25.49 -17.36 -22.00
C GLU A 23 24.72 -16.35 -21.13
N ARG A 24 23.56 -15.94 -21.62
CA ARG A 24 22.60 -15.24 -20.75
C ARG A 24 22.28 -16.25 -19.66
N SER A 25 22.92 -16.06 -18.53
CA SER A 25 22.62 -16.79 -17.33
C SER A 25 21.11 -16.66 -17.09
N LEU A 26 20.43 -17.78 -16.98
CA LEU A 26 19.00 -17.84 -16.63
C LEU A 26 18.81 -17.73 -15.11
N ASP A 27 19.80 -17.23 -14.38
CA ASP A 27 19.78 -17.08 -12.92
C ASP A 27 18.57 -16.29 -12.43
N PHE A 28 18.01 -15.42 -13.28
CA PHE A 28 16.77 -14.72 -12.95
C PHE A 28 15.58 -15.68 -12.78
N LEU A 29 15.60 -16.85 -13.42
CA LEU A 29 14.56 -17.87 -13.26
C LEU A 29 14.59 -18.49 -11.87
N ASP A 30 15.76 -18.58 -11.24
CA ASP A 30 15.90 -19.14 -9.89
C ASP A 30 15.24 -18.25 -8.82
N ALA A 31 15.05 -16.97 -9.12
CA ALA A 31 14.37 -16.02 -8.26
C ALA A 31 12.83 -16.03 -8.43
N ILE A 32 12.27 -16.77 -9.41
CA ILE A 32 10.83 -16.85 -9.63
C ILE A 32 10.22 -17.78 -8.56
N PRO A 33 9.35 -17.29 -7.68
CA PRO A 33 8.70 -18.15 -6.69
C PRO A 33 7.68 -19.09 -7.35
N ALA A 34 7.33 -20.19 -6.68
CA ALA A 34 6.19 -21.02 -7.07
C ALA A 34 4.90 -20.16 -7.11
N PRO A 35 3.90 -20.54 -7.92
CA PRO A 35 2.64 -19.83 -7.97
C PRO A 35 2.00 -19.70 -6.59
N SER A 36 1.36 -18.54 -6.32
CA SER A 36 0.63 -18.28 -5.08
C SER A 36 -0.81 -17.86 -5.35
N ASN A 37 -1.66 -17.84 -4.32
CA ASN A 37 -3.08 -17.47 -4.43
C ASN A 37 -3.81 -18.24 -5.53
N VAL A 38 -3.49 -19.54 -5.66
CA VAL A 38 -4.10 -20.43 -6.67
C VAL A 38 -5.54 -20.71 -6.29
N SER A 39 -6.46 -20.50 -7.24
CA SER A 39 -7.91 -20.70 -7.08
C SER A 39 -8.57 -20.90 -8.44
N ALA A 40 -9.87 -21.17 -8.48
CA ALA A 40 -10.70 -21.09 -9.68
C ALA A 40 -12.08 -20.53 -9.37
N VAL A 41 -12.63 -19.77 -10.32
CA VAL A 41 -14.04 -19.35 -10.31
C VAL A 41 -14.84 -20.29 -11.19
N TYR A 42 -15.99 -20.74 -10.68
CA TYR A 42 -16.91 -21.62 -11.40
C TYR A 42 -18.12 -20.83 -11.86
N THR A 43 -18.44 -20.94 -13.16
CA THR A 43 -19.68 -20.40 -13.72
C THR A 43 -20.49 -21.55 -14.28
N ILE A 44 -21.69 -21.80 -13.73
CA ILE A 44 -22.60 -22.84 -14.18
C ILE A 44 -23.68 -22.21 -15.07
N THR A 45 -23.99 -22.86 -16.23
CA THR A 45 -25.13 -22.45 -17.02
C THR A 45 -26.43 -22.77 -16.27
N GLN A 46 -27.34 -21.79 -16.23
CA GLN A 46 -28.63 -21.94 -15.51
C GLN A 46 -29.70 -22.53 -16.42
N ASP A 47 -29.48 -23.74 -16.88
CA ASP A 47 -30.36 -24.45 -17.86
C ASP A 47 -30.53 -25.93 -17.53
N ASN A 48 -30.13 -26.37 -16.33
CA ASN A 48 -30.11 -27.74 -15.88
C ASN A 48 -29.22 -28.68 -16.74
N SER A 49 -28.27 -28.11 -17.50
CA SER A 49 -27.34 -28.92 -18.30
C SER A 49 -26.16 -29.43 -17.50
N GLY A 50 -25.83 -28.76 -16.41
CA GLY A 50 -24.62 -29.02 -15.63
C GLY A 50 -23.33 -28.58 -16.31
N LEU A 51 -23.42 -27.73 -17.35
CA LEU A 51 -22.24 -27.17 -18.02
C LEU A 51 -21.56 -26.12 -17.11
N VAL A 52 -20.33 -26.40 -16.73
CA VAL A 52 -19.50 -25.56 -15.86
C VAL A 52 -18.35 -25.01 -16.64
N THR A 53 -18.13 -23.69 -16.54
CA THR A 53 -16.92 -23.03 -16.99
C THR A 53 -15.99 -22.84 -15.79
N ILE A 54 -14.80 -23.41 -15.84
CA ILE A 54 -13.77 -23.33 -14.81
C ILE A 54 -12.72 -22.31 -15.26
N THR A 55 -12.55 -21.24 -14.51
CA THR A 55 -11.56 -20.18 -14.78
C THR A 55 -10.54 -20.15 -13.65
N PRO A 56 -9.36 -20.79 -13.82
CA PRO A 56 -8.33 -20.79 -12.81
C PRO A 56 -7.60 -19.45 -12.74
N THR A 57 -7.10 -19.13 -11.55
CA THR A 57 -6.28 -17.94 -11.26
C THR A 57 -5.12 -18.34 -10.37
N GLY A 58 -4.01 -17.57 -10.45
CA GLY A 58 -2.83 -17.77 -9.60
C GLY A 58 -1.78 -16.73 -9.92
N GLU A 59 -1.22 -16.12 -8.90
CA GLU A 59 -0.13 -15.16 -9.05
C GLU A 59 1.15 -15.89 -9.48
N GLY A 60 1.82 -15.40 -10.53
CA GLY A 60 3.03 -16.01 -11.07
C GLY A 60 2.79 -17.29 -11.89
N ALA A 61 1.53 -17.71 -12.07
CA ALA A 61 1.20 -18.88 -12.88
C ALA A 61 1.29 -18.57 -14.38
N SER A 62 1.84 -19.50 -15.15
CA SER A 62 1.88 -19.50 -16.63
C SER A 62 0.85 -20.44 -17.25
N SER A 63 0.56 -21.56 -16.58
CA SER A 63 -0.44 -22.55 -17.01
C SER A 63 -1.01 -23.31 -15.82
N PHE A 64 -2.09 -24.04 -16.06
CA PHE A 64 -2.80 -24.82 -15.05
C PHE A 64 -3.18 -26.19 -15.62
N ASP A 65 -3.04 -27.23 -14.81
CA ASP A 65 -3.71 -28.52 -15.01
C ASP A 65 -4.97 -28.56 -14.14
N ILE A 66 -6.11 -28.79 -14.77
CA ILE A 66 -7.42 -28.86 -14.12
C ILE A 66 -7.91 -30.32 -14.16
N TYR A 67 -8.02 -30.94 -12.98
CA TYR A 67 -8.64 -32.25 -12.81
C TYR A 67 -10.10 -32.07 -12.42
N PHE A 68 -11.00 -32.66 -13.19
CA PHE A 68 -12.45 -32.44 -13.05
C PHE A 68 -13.08 -33.10 -11.82
N GLY A 69 -12.40 -34.07 -11.20
CA GLY A 69 -12.86 -34.69 -9.95
C GLY A 69 -14.11 -35.56 -10.07
N ASP A 70 -14.54 -35.85 -11.29
CA ASP A 70 -15.64 -36.76 -11.58
C ASP A 70 -15.16 -38.15 -12.09
N ALA A 71 -16.06 -38.97 -12.58
CA ALA A 71 -15.74 -40.31 -13.10
C ALA A 71 -15.22 -40.28 -14.54
N THR A 72 -14.87 -39.13 -15.11
CA THR A 72 -14.33 -39.04 -16.46
C THR A 72 -12.98 -39.81 -16.51
N PRO A 73 -12.81 -40.77 -17.48
CA PRO A 73 -11.63 -41.59 -17.54
C PRO A 73 -10.43 -40.81 -18.09
N GLU A 74 -9.21 -41.25 -17.75
CA GLU A 74 -8.00 -40.74 -18.39
C GLU A 74 -7.98 -41.07 -19.89
N PRO A 75 -7.41 -40.17 -20.75
CA PRO A 75 -6.74 -38.89 -20.41
C PRO A 75 -7.71 -37.68 -20.30
N ASP A 76 -9.03 -37.89 -20.46
CA ASP A 76 -10.00 -36.81 -20.58
C ASP A 76 -10.39 -36.22 -19.20
N ASN A 77 -9.91 -36.81 -18.10
CA ASN A 77 -10.19 -36.37 -16.72
C ASN A 77 -9.42 -35.10 -16.31
N LEU A 78 -8.50 -34.60 -17.13
CA LEU A 78 -7.78 -33.37 -16.93
C LEU A 78 -7.59 -32.58 -18.21
N VAL A 79 -7.36 -31.29 -18.08
CA VAL A 79 -6.99 -30.42 -19.19
C VAL A 79 -5.88 -29.43 -18.74
N ASN A 80 -4.88 -29.23 -19.60
CA ASN A 80 -3.89 -28.16 -19.42
C ASN A 80 -4.34 -26.90 -20.16
N ILE A 81 -4.32 -25.76 -19.49
CA ILE A 81 -4.71 -24.47 -20.07
C ILE A 81 -3.69 -23.38 -19.69
N GLU A 82 -3.52 -22.41 -20.57
CA GLU A 82 -2.68 -21.23 -20.32
C GLU A 82 -3.36 -20.25 -19.37
N ASN A 83 -2.56 -19.44 -18.70
CA ASN A 83 -3.09 -18.36 -17.86
C ASN A 83 -4.01 -17.42 -18.65
N GLY A 84 -5.12 -17.03 -18.03
CA GLY A 84 -6.17 -16.20 -18.65
C GLY A 84 -7.12 -16.96 -19.58
N LYS A 85 -7.01 -18.29 -19.68
CA LYS A 85 -7.97 -19.15 -20.37
C LYS A 85 -8.90 -19.83 -19.37
N ASN A 86 -9.99 -20.41 -19.89
CA ASN A 86 -10.92 -21.23 -19.14
C ASN A 86 -11.18 -22.55 -19.87
N VAL A 87 -11.79 -23.49 -19.15
CA VAL A 87 -12.24 -24.77 -19.70
C VAL A 87 -13.69 -24.99 -19.33
N GLN A 88 -14.43 -25.70 -20.20
CA GLN A 88 -15.79 -26.11 -19.94
C GLN A 88 -15.86 -27.64 -19.75
N HIS A 89 -16.62 -28.05 -18.74
CA HIS A 89 -16.90 -29.46 -18.48
C HIS A 89 -18.35 -29.62 -18.03
N THR A 90 -19.00 -30.75 -18.41
CA THR A 90 -20.40 -31.01 -18.06
C THR A 90 -20.46 -32.04 -16.95
N TYR A 91 -21.09 -31.66 -15.84
CA TYR A 91 -21.29 -32.51 -14.67
C TYR A 91 -22.74 -32.95 -14.54
N THR A 92 -22.96 -34.10 -13.96
CA THR A 92 -24.25 -34.47 -13.40
C THR A 92 -24.47 -33.82 -12.05
N GLU A 93 -25.65 -33.93 -11.44
CA GLU A 93 -25.84 -33.49 -10.07
C GLU A 93 -24.89 -34.22 -9.11
N GLY A 94 -24.20 -33.46 -8.26
CA GLY A 94 -23.25 -34.01 -7.30
C GLY A 94 -22.33 -32.97 -6.71
N THR A 95 -21.47 -33.40 -5.80
CA THR A 95 -20.39 -32.63 -5.23
C THR A 95 -19.07 -33.20 -5.75
N TYR A 96 -18.22 -32.34 -6.28
CA TYR A 96 -16.97 -32.69 -6.94
C TYR A 96 -15.80 -31.97 -6.27
N THR A 97 -14.65 -32.62 -6.23
CA THR A 97 -13.40 -31.99 -5.79
C THR A 97 -12.55 -31.71 -7.02
N ILE A 98 -12.49 -30.43 -7.41
CA ILE A 98 -11.67 -29.99 -8.53
C ILE A 98 -10.25 -29.78 -7.99
N ASN A 99 -9.28 -30.43 -8.65
CA ASN A 99 -7.88 -30.24 -8.31
C ASN A 99 -7.18 -29.38 -9.37
N ILE A 100 -6.49 -28.33 -8.93
CA ILE A 100 -5.86 -27.31 -9.76
C ILE A 100 -4.38 -27.32 -9.45
N VAL A 101 -3.55 -27.62 -10.44
CA VAL A 101 -2.10 -27.54 -10.35
C VAL A 101 -1.63 -26.37 -11.20
N ALA A 102 -1.13 -25.32 -10.56
CA ALA A 102 -0.58 -24.14 -11.23
C ALA A 102 0.91 -24.31 -11.45
N TYR A 103 1.42 -23.90 -12.61
CA TYR A 103 2.83 -23.95 -13.00
C TYR A 103 3.36 -22.55 -13.25
N ASN A 104 4.55 -22.22 -12.75
CA ASN A 104 5.28 -21.03 -13.19
C ASN A 104 6.12 -21.31 -14.46
N ALA A 105 6.79 -20.28 -15.00
CA ALA A 105 7.64 -20.42 -16.19
C ALA A 105 8.88 -21.34 -15.98
N LYS A 106 9.25 -21.63 -14.72
CA LYS A 106 10.34 -22.51 -14.34
C LYS A 106 9.89 -23.98 -14.25
N GLY A 107 8.59 -24.21 -14.06
CA GLY A 107 7.98 -25.52 -13.83
C GLY A 107 7.74 -25.85 -12.35
N ASP A 108 7.98 -24.91 -11.43
CA ASP A 108 7.55 -25.08 -10.04
C ASP A 108 6.02 -25.06 -9.96
N THR A 109 5.45 -25.81 -9.03
CA THR A 109 4.02 -26.03 -8.94
C THR A 109 3.42 -25.64 -7.59
N THR A 110 2.17 -25.29 -7.62
CA THR A 110 1.29 -25.18 -6.43
C THR A 110 -0.03 -25.85 -6.73
N GLU A 111 -0.47 -26.71 -5.83
CA GLU A 111 -1.68 -27.51 -5.97
C GLU A 111 -2.73 -27.07 -4.95
N VAL A 112 -3.99 -26.94 -5.40
CA VAL A 112 -5.16 -26.59 -4.58
C VAL A 112 -6.34 -27.45 -4.98
N SER A 113 -7.11 -27.90 -4.00
CA SER A 113 -8.38 -28.59 -4.19
C SER A 113 -9.54 -27.67 -3.79
N GLN A 114 -10.54 -27.55 -4.65
CA GLN A 114 -11.76 -26.78 -4.39
C GLN A 114 -13.00 -27.64 -4.60
N GLU A 115 -14.02 -27.39 -3.79
CA GLU A 115 -15.32 -28.07 -3.93
C GLU A 115 -16.18 -27.37 -4.99
N LEU A 116 -16.82 -28.15 -5.83
CA LEU A 116 -17.83 -27.73 -6.80
C LEU A 116 -19.12 -28.48 -6.53
N ILE A 117 -20.22 -27.77 -6.26
CA ILE A 117 -21.56 -28.31 -6.11
C ILE A 117 -22.34 -28.05 -7.38
N VAL A 118 -22.82 -29.10 -8.03
CA VAL A 118 -23.72 -29.03 -9.19
C VAL A 118 -25.09 -29.58 -8.78
N SER A 119 -26.09 -28.72 -8.80
CA SER A 119 -27.47 -29.09 -8.49
C SER A 119 -28.45 -28.39 -9.42
N PHE A 120 -29.51 -29.05 -9.79
CA PHE A 120 -30.63 -28.52 -10.58
C PHE A 120 -31.79 -28.09 -9.69
N GLN A 121 -31.59 -28.05 -8.38
CA GLN A 121 -32.49 -27.41 -7.44
C GLN A 121 -32.13 -25.91 -7.29
N ALA A 122 -33.15 -25.07 -7.16
CA ALA A 122 -32.95 -23.67 -6.87
C ALA A 122 -32.16 -23.50 -5.57
N PRO A 123 -31.23 -22.53 -5.49
CA PRO A 123 -30.53 -22.22 -4.24
C PRO A 123 -31.47 -21.95 -3.07
N GLN A 124 -31.14 -22.46 -1.90
CA GLN A 124 -31.93 -22.32 -0.66
C GLN A 124 -31.05 -21.85 0.49
N ASN A 125 -31.69 -21.36 1.55
CA ASN A 125 -31.00 -20.94 2.79
C ASN A 125 -29.83 -19.95 2.55
N LEU A 126 -30.02 -18.99 1.61
CA LEU A 126 -29.01 -17.98 1.31
C LEU A 126 -28.72 -17.12 2.55
N VAL A 127 -27.49 -17.16 3.02
CA VAL A 127 -26.94 -16.30 4.06
C VAL A 127 -25.85 -15.45 3.45
N VAL A 128 -25.97 -14.12 3.64
CA VAL A 128 -25.02 -13.13 3.12
C VAL A 128 -24.41 -12.35 4.26
N THR A 129 -23.11 -12.24 4.27
CA THR A 129 -22.35 -11.34 5.16
C THR A 129 -21.72 -10.25 4.31
N ILE A 130 -21.93 -9.00 4.68
CA ILE A 130 -21.32 -7.83 4.01
C ILE A 130 -20.67 -7.00 5.11
N GLU A 131 -19.38 -6.69 4.95
CA GLU A 131 -18.60 -5.95 5.94
C GLU A 131 -17.76 -4.89 5.24
N ASN A 132 -17.63 -3.70 5.87
CA ASN A 132 -16.61 -2.74 5.45
C ASN A 132 -15.22 -3.30 5.74
N ASP A 133 -14.30 -3.13 4.81
CA ASP A 133 -12.91 -3.53 5.02
C ASP A 133 -12.26 -2.65 6.09
N ALA A 134 -11.64 -3.28 7.07
CA ALA A 134 -11.03 -2.56 8.18
C ALA A 134 -9.74 -1.80 7.81
N ALA A 135 -9.12 -2.13 6.68
CA ALA A 135 -7.82 -1.61 6.27
C ALA A 135 -7.87 -0.75 5.00
N VAL A 136 -8.94 -0.88 4.21
CA VAL A 136 -9.07 -0.16 2.93
C VAL A 136 -10.37 0.62 2.90
N SER A 137 -10.24 1.93 2.79
CA SER A 137 -11.37 2.88 2.74
C SER A 137 -12.34 2.55 1.61
N LYS A 138 -13.65 2.59 1.87
CA LYS A 138 -14.71 2.37 0.89
C LYS A 138 -14.69 1.00 0.20
N ARG A 139 -13.95 0.02 0.73
CA ARG A 139 -13.98 -1.36 0.28
C ARG A 139 -14.93 -2.17 1.14
N VAL A 140 -15.70 -3.03 0.50
CA VAL A 140 -16.56 -4.00 1.17
C VAL A 140 -16.15 -5.41 0.83
N ASN A 141 -16.28 -6.32 1.80
CA ASN A 141 -16.04 -7.74 1.67
C ASN A 141 -17.39 -8.48 1.78
N ILE A 142 -17.69 -9.29 0.79
CA ILE A 142 -18.96 -10.01 0.67
C ILE A 142 -18.67 -11.50 0.69
N THR A 143 -19.37 -12.23 1.56
CA THR A 143 -19.38 -13.70 1.59
C THR A 143 -20.81 -14.19 1.55
N ALA A 144 -21.10 -15.20 0.73
CA ALA A 144 -22.41 -15.78 0.64
C ALA A 144 -22.32 -17.31 0.75
N THR A 145 -23.26 -17.91 1.49
CA THR A 145 -23.47 -19.35 1.56
C THR A 145 -24.91 -19.70 1.22
N ALA A 146 -25.13 -20.79 0.49
CA ALA A 146 -26.46 -21.27 0.16
C ALA A 146 -26.40 -22.77 -0.17
N ASP A 147 -27.46 -23.50 0.14
CA ASP A 147 -27.63 -24.88 -0.33
C ASP A 147 -27.91 -24.87 -1.83
N PHE A 148 -27.40 -25.86 -2.55
CA PHE A 148 -27.60 -26.06 -4.00
C PHE A 148 -27.07 -24.94 -4.90
N ALA A 149 -26.24 -24.06 -4.37
CA ALA A 149 -25.53 -23.02 -5.10
C ALA A 149 -24.05 -23.36 -5.27
N SER A 150 -23.45 -22.91 -6.36
CA SER A 150 -22.01 -23.01 -6.60
C SER A 150 -21.32 -21.64 -6.58
N MET A 151 -22.06 -20.59 -6.91
CA MET A 151 -21.53 -19.23 -7.01
C MET A 151 -22.57 -18.18 -6.60
N PHE A 152 -22.09 -16.97 -6.40
CA PHE A 152 -22.97 -15.81 -6.26
C PHE A 152 -22.49 -14.64 -7.14
N GLU A 153 -23.43 -13.78 -7.53
CA GLU A 153 -23.19 -12.50 -8.17
C GLU A 153 -23.43 -11.38 -7.18
N PHE A 154 -22.60 -10.35 -7.23
CA PHE A 154 -22.74 -9.16 -6.41
C PHE A 154 -23.10 -7.94 -7.27
N HIS A 155 -24.13 -7.20 -6.87
CA HIS A 155 -24.56 -5.93 -7.44
C HIS A 155 -24.36 -4.82 -6.42
N SER A 156 -23.57 -3.81 -6.77
CA SER A 156 -23.14 -2.75 -5.84
C SER A 156 -24.25 -1.78 -5.43
N GLY A 157 -25.31 -1.68 -6.21
CA GLY A 157 -26.37 -0.67 -5.97
C GLY A 157 -25.96 0.76 -6.36
N GLU A 158 -24.82 0.95 -6.99
CA GLU A 158 -24.38 2.26 -7.48
C GLU A 158 -25.27 2.74 -8.65
N THR A 159 -25.49 4.05 -8.68
CA THR A 159 -26.33 4.65 -9.73
C THR A 159 -25.74 4.40 -11.13
N GLY A 160 -26.57 3.83 -12.01
CA GLY A 160 -26.19 3.51 -13.39
C GLY A 160 -25.49 2.16 -13.57
N VAL A 161 -25.15 1.46 -12.49
CA VAL A 161 -24.60 0.10 -12.53
C VAL A 161 -25.74 -0.91 -12.43
N THR A 162 -26.12 -1.52 -13.54
CA THR A 162 -27.24 -2.47 -13.61
C THR A 162 -26.79 -3.94 -13.71
N GLN A 163 -25.53 -4.16 -14.09
CA GLN A 163 -24.92 -5.48 -14.17
C GLN A 163 -24.25 -5.87 -12.86
N PRO A 164 -24.03 -7.15 -12.58
CA PRO A 164 -23.22 -7.55 -11.45
C PRO A 164 -21.79 -6.98 -11.61
N VAL A 165 -21.22 -6.50 -10.51
CA VAL A 165 -19.87 -5.95 -10.48
C VAL A 165 -18.82 -7.03 -10.23
N GLY A 166 -19.25 -8.23 -9.86
CA GLY A 166 -18.38 -9.39 -9.72
C GLY A 166 -19.12 -10.65 -9.28
N THR A 167 -18.37 -11.72 -9.25
CA THR A 167 -18.83 -13.07 -8.89
C THR A 167 -17.79 -13.75 -8.02
N ALA A 168 -18.23 -14.64 -7.14
CA ALA A 168 -17.35 -15.55 -6.41
C ALA A 168 -18.05 -16.90 -6.21
N ASN A 169 -17.29 -17.94 -5.88
CA ASN A 169 -17.87 -19.21 -5.49
C ASN A 169 -18.57 -19.06 -4.13
N ILE A 170 -19.55 -19.89 -3.87
CA ILE A 170 -20.18 -19.99 -2.57
C ILE A 170 -19.11 -20.30 -1.50
N GLY A 171 -19.12 -19.53 -0.41
CA GLY A 171 -18.15 -19.63 0.68
C GLY A 171 -16.89 -18.75 0.50
N ASP A 172 -16.59 -18.33 -0.71
CA ASP A 172 -15.45 -17.42 -0.96
C ASP A 172 -15.83 -15.97 -0.65
N THR A 173 -14.80 -15.14 -0.38
CA THR A 173 -14.98 -13.69 -0.18
C THR A 173 -14.75 -12.95 -1.48
N PHE A 174 -15.70 -12.13 -1.88
CA PHE A 174 -15.55 -11.14 -2.95
C PHE A 174 -15.36 -9.75 -2.35
N SER A 175 -14.37 -9.00 -2.83
CA SER A 175 -14.11 -7.62 -2.40
C SER A 175 -14.47 -6.63 -3.50
N TYR A 176 -15.17 -5.56 -3.13
CA TYR A 176 -15.54 -4.50 -4.07
C TYR A 176 -15.17 -3.12 -3.54
N GLN A 177 -14.60 -2.28 -4.40
CA GLN A 177 -14.17 -0.91 -4.09
C GLN A 177 -15.20 0.09 -4.61
N TYR A 178 -15.88 0.80 -3.71
CA TYR A 178 -16.79 1.89 -4.05
C TYR A 178 -16.02 3.19 -4.33
N ALA A 179 -16.59 4.03 -5.21
CA ALA A 179 -16.03 5.34 -5.51
C ALA A 179 -16.24 6.35 -4.37
N ALA A 180 -17.35 6.25 -3.64
CA ALA A 180 -17.71 7.15 -2.55
C ALA A 180 -18.34 6.38 -1.37
N PRO A 181 -18.24 6.91 -0.13
CA PRO A 181 -18.99 6.40 1.00
C PRO A 181 -20.48 6.73 0.81
N GLY A 182 -21.35 5.96 1.44
CA GLY A 182 -22.80 6.17 1.39
C GLY A 182 -23.61 4.92 1.60
N ILE A 183 -24.93 5.04 1.54
CA ILE A 183 -25.85 3.92 1.65
C ILE A 183 -26.20 3.43 0.24
N TYR A 184 -25.96 2.15 0.00
CA TYR A 184 -26.21 1.48 -1.27
C TYR A 184 -27.17 0.32 -1.08
N SER A 185 -28.17 0.19 -1.96
CA SER A 185 -29.08 -0.97 -1.98
C SER A 185 -28.40 -2.10 -2.73
N VAL A 186 -27.60 -2.88 -1.99
CA VAL A 186 -26.80 -3.97 -2.55
C VAL A 186 -27.63 -5.22 -2.74
N LYS A 187 -27.30 -6.01 -3.77
CA LYS A 187 -27.97 -7.27 -4.03
C LYS A 187 -26.98 -8.40 -4.27
N VAL A 188 -27.23 -9.54 -3.68
CA VAL A 188 -26.49 -10.79 -3.89
C VAL A 188 -27.43 -11.82 -4.46
N ILE A 189 -27.02 -12.49 -5.54
CA ILE A 189 -27.80 -13.52 -6.22
C ILE A 189 -27.02 -14.83 -6.18
N ALA A 190 -27.53 -15.80 -5.43
CA ALA A 190 -26.98 -17.16 -5.42
C ALA A 190 -27.45 -17.93 -6.67
N LYS A 191 -26.51 -18.61 -7.30
CA LYS A 191 -26.69 -19.35 -8.57
C LYS A 191 -26.11 -20.76 -8.47
N GLY A 192 -26.79 -21.70 -9.10
CA GLY A 192 -26.33 -23.06 -9.32
C GLY A 192 -26.62 -23.49 -10.74
N GLY A 193 -26.77 -24.81 -11.00
CA GLY A 193 -27.17 -25.32 -12.30
C GLY A 193 -28.67 -25.17 -12.58
N ALA A 194 -29.47 -24.77 -11.59
CA ALA A 194 -30.89 -24.51 -11.75
C ALA A 194 -31.18 -23.24 -12.56
N ILE A 195 -32.31 -23.18 -13.23
CA ILE A 195 -32.82 -21.99 -13.93
C ILE A 195 -33.18 -20.90 -12.89
N GLU A 196 -33.74 -21.30 -11.75
CA GLU A 196 -34.14 -20.39 -10.68
C GLU A 196 -32.96 -20.02 -9.79
N THR A 197 -33.00 -18.80 -9.29
CA THR A 197 -31.96 -18.20 -8.40
C THR A 197 -32.59 -17.77 -7.09
N THR A 198 -31.75 -17.50 -6.08
CA THR A 198 -32.20 -16.89 -4.82
C THR A 198 -31.49 -15.59 -4.60
N GLU A 199 -32.25 -14.54 -4.27
CA GLU A 199 -31.73 -13.18 -4.12
C GLU A 199 -31.80 -12.71 -2.66
N TYR A 200 -30.82 -11.90 -2.26
CA TYR A 200 -30.78 -11.15 -1.02
C TYR A 200 -30.51 -9.68 -1.35
N THR A 201 -31.30 -8.79 -0.78
CA THR A 201 -31.13 -7.32 -0.96
C THR A 201 -31.15 -6.64 0.39
N VAL A 202 -30.23 -5.70 0.60
CA VAL A 202 -30.12 -4.90 1.82
C VAL A 202 -29.54 -3.52 1.52
N ASP A 203 -29.98 -2.52 2.27
CA ASP A 203 -29.31 -1.23 2.29
C ASP A 203 -28.08 -1.32 3.21
N PHE A 204 -26.89 -1.15 2.63
CA PHE A 204 -25.61 -1.26 3.33
C PHE A 204 -24.88 0.08 3.31
N GLU A 205 -24.37 0.50 4.48
CA GLU A 205 -23.57 1.70 4.61
C GLU A 205 -22.09 1.40 4.34
N VAL A 206 -21.59 1.92 3.22
CA VAL A 206 -20.18 1.91 2.87
C VAL A 206 -19.50 3.06 3.57
N THR A 207 -18.48 2.76 4.36
CA THR A 207 -17.75 3.74 5.16
C THR A 207 -16.37 4.05 4.57
N GLU A 208 -15.86 5.23 4.91
CA GLU A 208 -14.47 5.59 4.64
C GLU A 208 -13.65 5.64 5.94
N ILE A 209 -12.33 5.47 5.81
CA ILE A 209 -11.39 5.56 6.93
C ILE A 209 -11.01 7.03 7.10
N LEU A 210 -11.42 7.62 8.22
CA LEU A 210 -11.22 9.04 8.55
C LEU A 210 -10.10 9.28 9.57
N ALA A 211 -9.43 8.22 10.02
CA ALA A 211 -8.33 8.31 10.98
C ALA A 211 -7.26 7.26 10.68
N PRO A 212 -5.99 7.51 11.02
CA PRO A 212 -4.95 6.48 10.89
C PRO A 212 -5.25 5.27 11.76
N LEU A 213 -5.03 4.08 11.22
CA LEU A 213 -5.27 2.79 11.89
C LEU A 213 -4.11 2.37 12.81
N ALA A 214 -2.96 2.98 12.62
CA ALA A 214 -1.75 2.72 13.40
C ALA A 214 -0.93 4.02 13.53
N PRO A 215 -0.08 4.14 14.57
CA PRO A 215 0.83 5.26 14.67
C PRO A 215 1.81 5.30 13.51
N VAL A 216 2.42 6.46 13.28
CA VAL A 216 3.55 6.59 12.36
C VAL A 216 4.78 5.85 12.92
N ALA A 217 5.76 5.54 12.07
CA ALA A 217 7.02 4.98 12.54
C ALA A 217 7.79 5.99 13.40
N ALA A 218 8.36 5.53 14.51
CA ALA A 218 9.16 6.39 15.35
C ALA A 218 10.36 6.98 14.57
N PRO A 219 10.66 8.28 14.74
CA PRO A 219 11.80 8.91 14.07
C PRO A 219 13.12 8.32 14.57
N PRO A 220 14.22 8.44 13.78
CA PRO A 220 15.53 7.94 14.16
C PRO A 220 16.06 8.65 15.42
N ALA A 221 16.81 7.93 16.26
CA ALA A 221 17.45 8.55 17.42
C ALA A 221 18.44 9.65 16.99
N ARG A 222 18.40 10.82 17.65
CA ARG A 222 19.28 11.97 17.42
C ARG A 222 19.76 12.53 18.75
N GLU A 223 20.92 13.17 18.75
CA GLU A 223 21.41 13.93 19.91
C GLU A 223 20.51 15.14 20.17
N ALA A 224 20.29 15.49 21.43
CA ALA A 224 19.45 16.61 21.80
C ALA A 224 19.91 17.97 21.20
N SER A 225 21.21 18.13 20.91
CA SER A 225 21.78 19.31 20.26
C SER A 225 21.47 19.42 18.77
N ASP A 226 20.98 18.34 18.17
CA ASP A 226 20.72 18.22 16.74
C ASP A 226 19.23 18.30 16.40
N VAL A 227 18.37 18.53 17.41
CA VAL A 227 16.91 18.59 17.27
C VAL A 227 16.33 19.76 18.08
N VAL A 228 15.37 20.47 17.50
CA VAL A 228 14.44 21.36 18.20
C VAL A 228 13.04 20.84 17.97
N SER A 229 12.49 20.13 18.95
CA SER A 229 11.20 19.44 18.80
C SER A 229 10.03 20.35 19.21
N ILE A 230 9.08 20.50 18.31
CA ILE A 230 7.78 21.13 18.56
C ILE A 230 6.83 20.09 19.16
N PHE A 231 6.80 18.90 18.56
CA PHE A 231 5.98 17.78 18.99
C PHE A 231 6.60 16.45 18.54
N SER A 232 6.82 15.55 19.46
CA SER A 232 7.24 14.16 19.19
C SER A 232 7.22 13.37 20.50
N ASP A 233 6.94 12.07 20.43
CA ASP A 233 7.09 11.16 21.57
C ASP A 233 8.55 10.73 21.81
N VAL A 234 9.42 10.89 20.82
CA VAL A 234 10.84 10.48 20.88
C VAL A 234 11.75 11.59 21.37
N TYR A 235 11.49 12.84 20.99
CA TYR A 235 12.33 13.98 21.34
C TYR A 235 11.69 14.86 22.39
N ALA A 236 12.49 15.34 23.33
CA ALA A 236 12.01 16.30 24.32
C ALA A 236 11.51 17.57 23.62
N GLY A 237 10.21 17.85 23.75
CA GLY A 237 9.58 19.02 23.18
C GLY A 237 10.01 20.32 23.90
N ILE A 238 10.06 21.43 23.16
CA ILE A 238 10.16 22.76 23.75
C ILE A 238 8.86 23.10 24.48
N THR A 239 8.93 24.07 25.43
CA THR A 239 7.73 24.63 26.01
C THR A 239 7.11 25.61 25.01
N LEU A 240 5.86 25.39 24.64
CA LEU A 240 5.08 26.30 23.78
C LEU A 240 4.33 27.30 24.64
N ASP A 241 4.34 28.57 24.25
CA ASP A 241 3.57 29.60 24.95
C ASP A 241 2.07 29.50 24.65
N GLU A 242 1.69 29.08 23.43
CA GLU A 242 0.29 28.90 23.04
C GLU A 242 0.12 27.84 21.95
N LEU A 243 -0.85 26.90 22.15
CA LEU A 243 -1.25 25.89 21.20
C LEU A 243 -2.66 25.35 21.59
N PRO A 244 -3.69 25.43 20.72
CA PRO A 244 -3.76 26.31 19.55
C PRO A 244 -3.82 27.78 19.96
N THR A 245 -3.45 28.67 19.06
CA THR A 245 -3.62 30.12 19.31
C THR A 245 -5.09 30.53 19.24
N GLY A 246 -5.44 31.58 19.94
CA GLY A 246 -6.79 32.13 19.90
C GLY A 246 -7.25 32.63 18.52
N TRP A 247 -6.33 32.83 17.59
CA TRP A 247 -6.61 33.23 16.21
C TRP A 247 -6.56 32.06 15.21
N SER A 248 -6.31 30.84 15.65
CA SER A 248 -6.37 29.64 14.79
C SER A 248 -7.76 29.45 14.20
N SER A 249 -7.80 29.02 12.92
CA SER A 249 -8.99 28.60 12.20
C SER A 249 -8.93 27.09 11.96
N SER A 250 -8.97 26.33 13.06
CA SER A 250 -8.92 24.87 13.10
C SER A 250 -9.40 24.39 14.47
N GLY A 251 -10.11 23.27 14.51
CA GLY A 251 -10.25 22.50 15.74
C GLY A 251 -8.92 21.81 16.06
N PHE A 252 -8.60 21.69 17.35
CA PHE A 252 -7.38 21.02 17.85
C PHE A 252 -7.72 20.06 18.97
N GLU A 253 -7.22 18.85 18.89
CA GLU A 253 -7.35 17.81 19.90
C GLU A 253 -6.04 17.01 19.97
N ALA A 254 -5.49 16.85 21.18
CA ALA A 254 -4.41 15.88 21.40
C ALA A 254 -5.07 14.53 21.71
N ILE A 255 -4.76 13.55 20.88
CA ILE A 255 -5.30 12.19 20.99
C ILE A 255 -4.16 11.16 21.06
N THR A 256 -4.51 9.88 21.23
CA THR A 256 -3.58 8.77 21.11
C THR A 256 -4.02 7.81 20.01
N ILE A 257 -3.08 7.29 19.24
CA ILE A 257 -3.27 6.20 18.29
C ILE A 257 -2.37 5.06 18.73
N GLY A 258 -2.97 3.96 19.21
CA GLY A 258 -2.21 2.95 19.94
C GLY A 258 -1.65 3.53 21.24
N THR A 259 -0.33 3.66 21.35
CA THR A 259 0.37 4.26 22.49
C THR A 259 1.02 5.60 22.17
N ASP A 260 0.86 6.09 20.94
CA ASP A 260 1.53 7.27 20.40
C ASP A 260 0.62 8.50 20.51
N ASN A 261 1.19 9.65 20.87
CA ASN A 261 0.47 10.90 20.95
C ASN A 261 0.42 11.54 19.55
N VAL A 262 -0.75 12.05 19.17
CA VAL A 262 -0.99 12.62 17.84
C VAL A 262 -1.84 13.87 17.98
N TRP A 263 -1.57 14.89 17.20
CA TRP A 263 -2.45 16.04 17.06
C TRP A 263 -3.48 15.77 15.98
N LYS A 264 -4.75 15.93 16.33
CA LYS A 264 -5.89 15.89 15.41
C LYS A 264 -6.39 17.30 15.18
N LEU A 265 -6.29 17.75 13.94
CA LEU A 265 -6.78 19.05 13.47
C LEU A 265 -8.06 18.81 12.67
N THR A 266 -9.11 19.59 12.95
CA THR A 266 -10.39 19.46 12.24
C THR A 266 -10.75 20.77 11.57
N ASN A 267 -11.28 20.69 10.34
CA ASN A 267 -11.58 21.85 9.51
C ASN A 267 -10.36 22.79 9.43
N LEU A 268 -9.20 22.21 9.14
CA LEU A 268 -7.95 22.95 9.10
C LEU A 268 -7.98 23.96 7.96
N ASP A 269 -8.02 25.24 8.30
CA ASP A 269 -7.62 26.37 7.45
C ASP A 269 -6.17 26.72 7.84
N PHE A 270 -5.97 27.11 9.12
CA PHE A 270 -4.64 27.17 9.71
C PHE A 270 -4.68 26.93 11.22
N LEU A 271 -3.62 26.27 11.73
CA LEU A 271 -3.31 26.12 13.16
C LEU A 271 -2.11 26.98 13.52
N GLY A 272 -2.27 27.91 14.44
CA GLY A 272 -1.18 28.71 14.97
C GLY A 272 -0.56 28.08 16.22
N ILE A 273 0.76 28.13 16.30
CA ILE A 273 1.58 27.70 17.43
C ILE A 273 2.48 28.86 17.82
N VAL A 274 2.46 29.27 19.08
CA VAL A 274 3.45 30.24 19.59
C VAL A 274 4.55 29.49 20.31
N THR A 275 5.75 29.57 19.78
CA THR A 275 6.91 28.91 20.33
C THR A 275 7.46 29.64 21.57
N ASN A 276 7.64 30.96 21.45
CA ASN A 276 8.05 31.84 22.56
C ASN A 276 7.80 33.30 22.17
N TYR A 277 6.88 33.96 22.87
CA TYR A 277 6.54 35.38 22.60
C TYR A 277 7.72 36.35 22.78
N ALA A 278 8.54 36.10 23.79
CA ALA A 278 9.53 37.06 24.21
C ALA A 278 10.83 37.00 23.39
N ASN A 279 11.28 35.80 23.07
CA ASN A 279 12.60 35.57 22.49
C ASN A 279 12.60 34.79 21.18
N GLY A 280 11.50 34.09 20.88
CA GLY A 280 11.48 33.09 19.82
C GLY A 280 12.36 31.88 20.15
N ILE A 281 12.45 30.93 19.23
CA ILE A 281 13.40 29.82 19.26
C ILE A 281 14.44 30.00 18.18
N ASP A 282 15.64 29.49 18.43
CA ASP A 282 16.73 29.51 17.45
C ASP A 282 16.79 28.21 16.68
N VAL A 283 16.42 28.25 15.39
CA VAL A 283 16.52 27.15 14.44
C VAL A 283 17.49 27.45 13.29
N SER A 284 18.33 28.48 13.45
CA SER A 284 19.28 28.96 12.42
C SER A 284 20.35 27.93 12.06
N SER A 285 20.65 27.00 12.97
CA SER A 285 21.61 25.91 12.74
C SER A 285 20.95 24.62 12.25
N MET A 286 19.64 24.57 12.13
CA MET A 286 18.90 23.41 11.64
C MET A 286 18.91 23.38 10.11
N GLU A 287 18.93 22.18 9.54
CA GLU A 287 19.00 21.96 8.11
C GLU A 287 17.65 21.57 7.50
N LYS A 288 16.81 20.93 8.31
CA LYS A 288 15.51 20.39 7.92
C LYS A 288 14.43 20.73 8.95
N LEU A 289 13.21 20.83 8.47
CA LEU A 289 11.98 20.75 9.27
C LEU A 289 11.26 19.49 8.87
N HIS A 290 11.04 18.60 9.83
CA HIS A 290 10.31 17.35 9.67
C HIS A 290 8.89 17.48 10.19
N ILE A 291 7.94 16.86 9.48
CA ILE A 291 6.56 16.70 9.90
C ILE A 291 6.00 15.40 9.34
N ASP A 292 5.37 14.61 10.19
CA ASP A 292 4.53 13.50 9.76
C ASP A 292 3.08 13.96 9.72
N TYR A 293 2.39 13.69 8.61
CA TYR A 293 0.96 13.96 8.52
C TYR A 293 0.18 12.78 7.96
N TRP A 294 -1.08 12.68 8.34
CA TRP A 294 -2.05 11.78 7.74
C TRP A 294 -3.35 12.53 7.47
N VAL A 295 -3.96 12.28 6.31
CA VAL A 295 -5.28 12.79 5.92
C VAL A 295 -6.11 11.66 5.31
N PRO A 296 -7.46 11.73 5.33
CA PRO A 296 -8.30 10.78 4.62
C PRO A 296 -7.96 10.69 3.14
N GLU A 297 -8.22 9.52 2.55
CA GLU A 297 -8.09 9.33 1.10
C GLU A 297 -8.99 10.32 0.35
N GLY A 298 -8.47 10.93 -0.72
CA GLY A 298 -9.20 11.91 -1.53
C GLY A 298 -9.09 13.36 -1.03
N THR A 299 -8.36 13.63 0.07
CA THR A 299 -8.00 15.00 0.45
C THR A 299 -7.09 15.60 -0.60
N THR A 300 -7.45 16.76 -1.14
CA THR A 300 -6.71 17.44 -2.22
C THR A 300 -6.15 18.80 -1.82
N ASN A 301 -6.44 19.28 -0.61
CA ASN A 301 -5.89 20.53 -0.08
C ASN A 301 -4.37 20.42 0.03
N GLU A 302 -3.66 21.41 -0.46
CA GLU A 302 -2.23 21.52 -0.21
C GLU A 302 -1.99 21.83 1.28
N LEU A 303 -1.04 21.15 1.89
CA LEU A 303 -0.61 21.41 3.26
C LEU A 303 0.71 22.18 3.25
N LEU A 304 0.82 23.17 4.12
CA LEU A 304 1.96 24.07 4.17
C LEU A 304 2.41 24.26 5.62
N VAL A 305 3.66 24.63 5.80
CA VAL A 305 4.20 25.08 7.08
C VAL A 305 4.76 26.49 6.91
N LYS A 306 4.32 27.39 7.79
CA LYS A 306 4.82 28.76 7.87
C LYS A 306 5.63 28.95 9.15
N ILE A 307 6.76 29.62 9.08
CA ILE A 307 7.54 30.07 10.23
C ILE A 307 7.59 31.60 10.27
N VAL A 308 7.48 32.16 11.46
CA VAL A 308 7.30 33.61 11.65
C VAL A 308 8.27 34.12 12.74
N ASN A 309 8.94 35.25 12.45
CA ASN A 309 9.73 36.02 13.39
C ASN A 309 9.04 37.36 13.63
N THR A 310 8.29 37.49 14.72
CA THR A 310 7.59 38.73 15.04
C THR A 310 8.50 39.77 15.74
N ILE A 311 9.71 39.37 16.13
CA ILE A 311 10.67 40.24 16.85
C ILE A 311 11.45 41.13 15.88
N ASP A 312 12.10 40.50 14.90
CA ASP A 312 12.91 41.22 13.89
C ASP A 312 12.09 41.43 12.59
N GLY A 313 10.95 40.77 12.49
CA GLY A 313 9.99 40.83 11.38
C GLY A 313 10.16 39.74 10.36
N GLY A 314 9.04 39.44 9.70
CA GLY A 314 8.99 38.57 8.55
C GLY A 314 8.49 37.15 8.82
N GLU A 315 8.13 36.54 7.74
CA GLU A 315 7.62 35.17 7.69
C GLU A 315 7.95 34.52 6.35
N ASP A 316 7.99 33.20 6.35
CA ASP A 316 8.10 32.41 5.12
C ASP A 316 7.26 31.13 5.24
N ILE A 317 6.86 30.57 4.11
CA ILE A 317 5.95 29.44 4.00
C ILE A 317 6.47 28.46 2.97
N GLU A 318 6.44 27.17 3.31
CA GLU A 318 6.82 26.08 2.44
C GLU A 318 5.71 25.04 2.32
N SER A 319 5.56 24.50 1.12
CA SER A 319 4.61 23.42 0.81
C SER A 319 5.15 22.06 1.25
N LEU A 320 4.27 21.20 1.79
CA LEU A 320 4.59 19.80 2.04
C LEU A 320 4.55 18.96 0.74
N GLY A 321 4.28 19.59 -0.41
CA GLY A 321 4.15 18.93 -1.70
C GLY A 321 2.74 18.40 -1.95
N THR A 322 2.60 17.50 -2.92
CA THR A 322 1.31 16.90 -3.26
C THR A 322 0.77 16.10 -2.08
N THR A 323 -0.42 16.45 -1.61
CA THR A 323 -1.09 15.77 -0.51
C THR A 323 -1.47 14.34 -0.89
N VAL A 324 -1.06 13.38 -0.07
CA VAL A 324 -1.37 11.96 -0.24
C VAL A 324 -2.16 11.50 0.99
N GLY A 325 -3.39 11.04 0.76
CA GLY A 325 -4.28 10.57 1.82
C GLY A 325 -4.26 9.05 2.01
N GLY A 326 -4.82 8.60 3.14
CA GLY A 326 -4.98 7.17 3.48
C GLY A 326 -3.74 6.51 4.08
N SER A 327 -2.63 7.22 4.17
CA SER A 327 -1.38 6.73 4.79
C SER A 327 -0.60 7.86 5.40
N TRP A 328 0.22 7.56 6.43
CA TRP A 328 1.18 8.51 6.98
C TRP A 328 2.19 8.93 5.92
N GLN A 329 2.44 10.24 5.85
CA GLN A 329 3.44 10.87 5.00
C GLN A 329 4.49 11.53 5.90
N SER A 330 5.76 11.23 5.67
CA SER A 330 6.90 11.79 6.38
C SER A 330 7.61 12.78 5.46
N ILE A 331 7.58 14.06 5.79
CA ILE A 331 8.09 15.13 4.94
C ILE A 331 9.24 15.85 5.63
N ASP A 332 10.32 16.03 4.89
CA ASP A 332 11.48 16.84 5.27
C ASP A 332 11.56 18.08 4.38
N LEU A 333 11.28 19.25 4.93
CA LEU A 333 11.46 20.53 4.27
C LEU A 333 12.90 21.03 4.51
N ASP A 334 13.56 21.48 3.44
CA ASP A 334 14.87 22.13 3.55
C ASP A 334 14.72 23.49 4.22
N MET A 335 15.53 23.78 5.25
CA MET A 335 15.50 25.08 5.91
C MET A 335 15.92 26.23 4.96
N THR A 336 16.61 25.92 3.86
CA THR A 336 16.91 26.90 2.78
C THR A 336 15.68 27.29 1.97
N GLY A 337 14.62 26.47 1.96
CA GLY A 337 13.34 26.83 1.36
C GLY A 337 12.77 28.10 1.99
N PHE A 338 12.90 28.23 3.30
CA PHE A 338 12.45 29.41 4.06
C PHE A 338 13.37 30.64 3.94
N ASP A 339 14.16 30.75 2.88
CA ASP A 339 15.00 31.92 2.57
C ASP A 339 14.36 32.82 1.49
N GLY A 340 13.23 32.42 0.92
CA GLY A 340 12.58 33.09 -0.22
C GLY A 340 11.61 34.20 0.15
N GLY A 341 11.11 34.21 1.37
CA GLY A 341 10.11 35.16 1.86
C GLY A 341 10.71 36.42 2.48
N ASN A 342 9.96 36.99 3.42
CA ASN A 342 10.40 38.20 4.14
C ASN A 342 11.01 37.88 5.51
N LEU A 343 11.30 36.62 5.81
CA LEU A 343 11.85 36.21 7.08
C LEU A 343 13.26 36.80 7.31
N SER A 344 13.41 37.63 8.31
CA SER A 344 14.66 38.34 8.56
C SER A 344 15.80 37.43 9.00
N ASN A 345 15.48 36.45 9.83
CA ASN A 345 16.39 35.41 10.31
C ASN A 345 15.65 34.30 11.00
N LYS A 346 16.30 33.13 11.19
CA LYS A 346 15.75 31.93 11.79
C LYS A 346 16.13 31.72 13.26
N ASN A 347 16.81 32.70 13.88
CA ASN A 347 17.25 32.58 15.27
C ASN A 347 16.21 33.08 16.31
N LYS A 348 15.04 33.52 15.85
CA LYS A 348 13.97 34.05 16.71
C LYS A 348 12.59 33.70 16.13
N ILE A 349 12.36 32.43 15.84
CA ILE A 349 11.04 31.99 15.36
C ILE A 349 10.07 31.99 16.53
N THR A 350 9.12 32.90 16.49
CA THR A 350 8.13 33.14 17.55
C THR A 350 6.82 32.36 17.29
N GLN A 351 6.50 32.09 16.03
CA GLN A 351 5.30 31.37 15.65
C GLN A 351 5.58 30.37 14.52
N ILE A 352 4.82 29.29 14.55
CA ILE A 352 4.76 28.31 13.47
C ILE A 352 3.28 28.09 13.15
N LEU A 353 2.94 27.98 11.87
CA LEU A 353 1.60 27.65 11.43
C LEU A 353 1.64 26.37 10.60
N ILE A 354 0.65 25.51 10.83
CA ILE A 354 0.28 24.44 9.89
C ILE A 354 -0.95 24.99 9.16
N ASP A 355 -0.85 25.08 7.84
CA ASP A 355 -1.80 25.76 6.97
C ASP A 355 -2.28 24.81 5.86
N SER A 356 -3.43 25.11 5.28
CA SER A 356 -3.91 24.42 4.09
C SER A 356 -4.50 25.44 3.11
N GLU A 357 -4.37 25.17 1.81
CA GLU A 357 -5.07 25.98 0.81
C GLU A 357 -6.58 25.69 0.86
N GLY A 358 -7.35 26.58 1.50
CA GLY A 358 -8.75 26.39 1.81
C GLY A 358 -8.94 25.65 3.12
N THR A 359 -10.01 24.85 3.25
CA THR A 359 -10.28 24.11 4.47
C THR A 359 -10.12 22.63 4.24
N ALA A 360 -9.03 22.03 4.76
CA ALA A 360 -8.89 20.59 4.85
C ALA A 360 -9.84 20.03 5.92
N GLY A 361 -10.41 18.85 5.70
CA GLY A 361 -11.37 18.22 6.62
C GLY A 361 -10.74 17.85 7.96
N VAL A 362 -10.01 16.77 8.00
CA VAL A 362 -9.24 16.33 9.17
C VAL A 362 -7.79 16.07 8.76
N VAL A 363 -6.86 16.52 9.60
CA VAL A 363 -5.41 16.29 9.44
C VAL A 363 -4.88 15.79 10.77
N TYR A 364 -4.14 14.71 10.73
CA TYR A 364 -3.40 14.20 11.89
C TYR A 364 -1.93 14.55 11.70
N VAL A 365 -1.29 15.01 12.77
CA VAL A 365 0.10 15.46 12.76
C VAL A 365 0.86 14.80 13.89
N ASP A 366 2.06 14.35 13.58
CA ASP A 366 3.03 13.80 14.52
C ASP A 366 4.45 14.20 14.12
N ASN A 367 5.42 13.95 15.00
CA ASN A 367 6.85 14.12 14.75
C ASN A 367 7.21 15.45 14.07
N PHE A 368 6.76 16.55 14.66
CA PHE A 368 6.99 17.88 14.16
C PHE A 368 8.21 18.52 14.84
N TYR A 369 9.35 18.56 14.14
CA TYR A 369 10.61 19.03 14.72
C TYR A 369 11.59 19.56 13.66
N PHE A 370 12.46 20.47 14.06
CA PHE A 370 13.62 20.89 13.28
C PHE A 370 14.81 19.99 13.62
N TYR A 371 15.66 19.72 12.63
CA TYR A 371 16.84 18.91 12.86
C TYR A 371 17.99 19.26 11.91
N LYS A 372 19.21 18.85 12.27
CA LYS A 372 20.40 18.90 11.42
C LYS A 372 21.06 17.53 11.35
N ALA A 373 22.02 17.37 10.43
CA ALA A 373 22.83 16.17 10.37
C ALA A 373 23.50 15.90 11.72
N ALA A 374 23.66 14.62 12.08
CA ALA A 374 24.23 14.23 13.37
C ALA A 374 25.59 14.91 13.59
N SER A 375 25.67 15.69 14.69
CA SER A 375 26.92 16.28 15.13
C SER A 375 27.85 15.15 15.60
N GLY A 376 28.79 14.73 14.78
CA GLY A 376 29.76 13.72 15.19
C GLY A 376 29.79 12.44 14.36
N VAL A 377 29.29 12.45 13.14
CA VAL A 377 29.66 11.40 12.17
C VAL A 377 31.15 11.59 11.85
N VAL A 378 31.99 11.04 12.70
CA VAL A 378 33.36 10.74 12.28
C VAL A 378 33.18 9.77 11.11
N ASN A 379 33.61 10.18 9.91
CA ASN A 379 33.76 9.25 8.80
C ASN A 379 34.63 8.08 9.29
N GLN A 380 34.01 6.99 9.70
CA GLN A 380 34.76 5.76 9.91
C GLN A 380 35.29 5.39 8.53
N SER A 381 36.59 5.59 8.34
CA SER A 381 37.28 4.98 7.22
C SER A 381 37.04 3.47 7.34
N VAL A 382 36.31 2.92 6.38
CA VAL A 382 36.15 1.46 6.29
C VAL A 382 37.56 0.90 6.28
N GLN A 383 37.90 0.13 7.30
CA GLN A 383 39.21 -0.53 7.38
C GLN A 383 39.21 -1.58 6.29
N ASP A 384 40.01 -1.35 5.27
CA ASP A 384 40.31 -2.37 4.28
C ASP A 384 41.23 -3.40 4.99
N PHE A 385 40.77 -4.63 5.04
CA PHE A 385 41.46 -5.73 5.72
C PHE A 385 42.69 -6.24 4.96
N GLU A 386 43.11 -5.63 3.84
CA GLU A 386 44.23 -6.01 3.03
C GLU A 386 45.49 -5.17 3.21
N GLY A 387 45.47 -4.16 4.09
CA GLY A 387 46.57 -3.25 4.33
C GLY A 387 47.10 -3.22 5.79
N THR A 388 48.23 -2.56 6.00
CA THR A 388 48.72 -2.26 7.35
C THR A 388 47.71 -1.37 8.08
N PRO A 389 47.18 -1.75 9.27
CA PRO A 389 46.19 -0.97 9.97
C PRO A 389 46.70 0.49 10.16
N PRO A 390 45.88 1.50 9.86
CA PRO A 390 46.24 2.86 10.16
C PRO A 390 46.50 3.01 11.67
N ALA A 391 47.57 3.73 12.02
CA ALA A 391 47.83 4.04 13.42
C ALA A 391 46.77 5.03 13.91
N PHE A 392 45.77 4.55 14.63
CA PHE A 392 44.79 5.41 15.29
C PHE A 392 45.45 6.12 16.45
N THR A 393 45.61 7.41 16.36
CA THR A 393 46.26 8.21 17.41
C THR A 393 45.28 8.91 18.34
N ASP A 394 44.03 9.09 17.95
CA ASP A 394 43.00 9.69 18.80
C ASP A 394 41.60 9.50 18.22
N PHE A 395 40.63 9.04 19.03
CA PHE A 395 39.20 8.99 18.70
C PHE A 395 38.39 10.05 19.47
N GLY A 396 39.07 10.99 20.12
CA GLY A 396 38.40 11.89 21.02
C GLY A 396 37.70 11.12 22.17
N ASN A 397 36.51 11.55 22.57
CA ASN A 397 35.76 10.95 23.68
C ASN A 397 34.83 9.80 23.30
N ILE A 398 35.03 9.17 22.15
CA ILE A 398 34.20 8.03 21.72
C ILE A 398 34.79 6.75 22.29
N ALA A 399 34.07 6.10 23.19
CA ALA A 399 34.43 4.77 23.67
C ALA A 399 34.42 3.78 22.51
N PRO A 400 35.41 2.88 22.36
CA PRO A 400 35.39 1.87 21.32
C PRO A 400 34.15 0.99 21.51
N VAL A 401 33.37 0.82 20.43
CA VAL A 401 32.33 -0.20 20.37
C VAL A 401 33.04 -1.51 20.06
N GLU A 402 33.09 -2.42 21.01
CA GLU A 402 33.51 -3.81 20.76
C GLU A 402 32.45 -4.48 19.88
N VAL A 403 32.93 -5.10 18.82
CA VAL A 403 32.12 -5.90 17.88
C VAL A 403 31.85 -7.27 18.47
#